data_7a965aa01196c7c70e5ecbb11a3f836d
#
_entry.id   7a965aa01196c7c70e5ecbb11a3f836d
#
_cell.length_a   1.000
_cell.length_b   1.000
_cell.length_c   1.000
_cell.angle_alpha   90.00
_cell.angle_beta   90.00
_cell.angle_gamma   90.00
#
_symmetry.space_group_name_H-M   'P 1'
#
loop_
_entity.id
_entity.type
_entity.pdbx_description
1 polymer ?
#
loop_
_entity_poly.entity_id
_entity_poly.type
_entity_poly.pdbx_seq_one_letter_code
_entity_poly.pdbx_strand_id
1 'polypeptide(L)'
;LRTVEAVRWLPRAGRRVAVRVLLRQVWFTALQALPLIVVLSSILSFLVISQAVRELGRLGATELIGRLMVVAIVRELGPLITALAVAGRSGTAIAAELATNKVMGEVNALEGMGIDPLHYHVLPRFGAALCSMLGLIVAFDLVAILAGLFAANANGMTSARYFDIVLASLALRDVGVTVLKALVFGVIVGMIPSFQGLAVRGSPTEIPVASSQAAVGSILAIFLCSGLFVVLA
;
A
#
# COMPACT_ATOMS: atom_id res chain seq x y z
N LEU A 1 -17.46 14.40 6.72
CA LEU A 1 -17.24 15.53 7.65
C LEU A 1 -17.61 15.18 9.11
N ARG A 2 -18.62 14.32 9.37
CA ARG A 2 -19.00 13.87 10.74
C ARG A 2 -17.96 12.94 11.40
N THR A 3 -17.13 12.26 10.65
CA THR A 3 -16.14 11.30 11.16
C THR A 3 -14.93 11.95 11.83
N VAL A 4 -14.53 13.14 11.39
CA VAL A 4 -13.40 13.89 11.99
C VAL A 4 -13.80 14.54 13.33
N GLU A 5 -15.06 14.93 13.47
CA GLU A 5 -15.58 15.48 14.73
C GLU A 5 -15.72 14.41 15.83
N ALA A 6 -16.06 13.16 15.47
CA ALA A 6 -16.22 12.09 16.45
C ALA A 6 -14.91 11.77 17.20
N VAL A 7 -13.75 11.92 16.56
CA VAL A 7 -12.43 11.71 17.21
C VAL A 7 -12.14 12.78 18.29
N ARG A 8 -12.74 13.94 18.17
CA ARG A 8 -12.54 15.09 19.09
C ARG A 8 -13.29 14.93 20.42
N TRP A 9 -14.31 14.09 20.46
CA TRP A 9 -15.18 13.89 21.65
C TRP A 9 -14.85 12.62 22.45
N LEU A 10 -13.87 11.82 22.04
CA LEU A 10 -13.43 10.66 22.82
C LEU A 10 -12.78 11.14 24.14
N PRO A 11 -13.24 10.70 25.30
CA PRO A 11 -12.56 10.96 26.57
C PRO A 11 -11.13 10.43 26.51
N ARG A 12 -10.19 11.07 27.22
CA ARG A 12 -8.74 10.75 27.18
C ARG A 12 -8.41 9.26 27.31
N ALA A 13 -9.25 8.49 27.99
CA ALA A 13 -9.15 7.04 28.09
C ALA A 13 -9.46 6.33 26.77
N GLY A 14 -10.51 6.73 26.05
CA GLY A 14 -10.87 6.16 24.73
C GLY A 14 -9.83 6.44 23.64
N ARG A 15 -9.17 7.60 23.71
CA ARG A 15 -8.09 7.97 22.77
C ARG A 15 -6.86 7.05 22.90
N ARG A 16 -6.48 6.65 24.12
CA ARG A 16 -5.38 5.69 24.33
C ARG A 16 -5.72 4.30 23.79
N VAL A 17 -6.95 3.86 23.94
CA VAL A 17 -7.42 2.58 23.39
C VAL A 17 -7.43 2.63 21.86
N ALA A 18 -7.99 3.68 21.26
CA ALA A 18 -8.03 3.86 19.81
C ALA A 18 -6.64 3.89 19.18
N VAL A 19 -5.68 4.62 19.80
CA VAL A 19 -4.28 4.65 19.34
C VAL A 19 -3.63 3.26 19.46
N ARG A 20 -3.87 2.51 20.52
CA ARG A 20 -3.33 1.16 20.69
C ARG A 20 -3.86 0.20 19.64
N VAL A 21 -5.17 0.28 19.34
CA VAL A 21 -5.81 -0.51 18.28
C VAL A 21 -5.22 -0.14 16.91
N LEU A 22 -5.08 1.13 16.62
CA LEU A 22 -4.48 1.63 15.38
C LEU A 22 -3.04 1.16 15.22
N LEU A 23 -2.21 1.28 16.26
CA LEU A 23 -0.81 0.80 16.23
C LEU A 23 -0.73 -0.71 16.00
N ARG A 24 -1.59 -1.50 16.66
CA ARG A 24 -1.66 -2.95 16.44
C ARG A 24 -2.05 -3.28 14.99
N GLN A 25 -2.97 -2.52 14.43
CA GLN A 25 -3.42 -2.70 13.05
C GLN A 25 -2.33 -2.31 12.04
N VAL A 26 -1.61 -1.19 12.30
CA VAL A 26 -0.45 -0.78 11.50
C VAL A 26 0.64 -1.87 11.56
N TRP A 27 0.94 -2.41 12.75
CA TRP A 27 1.87 -3.52 12.91
C TRP A 27 1.47 -4.72 12.03
N PHE A 28 0.21 -5.13 12.10
CA PHE A 28 -0.30 -6.25 11.32
C PHE A 28 -0.24 -6.00 9.82
N THR A 29 -0.62 -4.81 9.36
CA THR A 29 -0.65 -4.48 7.93
C THR A 29 0.73 -4.19 7.37
N ALA A 30 1.55 -3.37 8.05
CA ALA A 30 2.86 -2.93 7.56
C ALA A 30 3.96 -3.97 7.80
N LEU A 31 4.24 -4.34 9.08
CA LEU A 31 5.41 -5.18 9.37
C LEU A 31 5.30 -6.59 8.80
N GLN A 32 4.11 -7.14 8.77
CA GLN A 32 3.95 -8.47 8.18
C GLN A 32 3.98 -8.45 6.64
N ALA A 33 3.69 -7.33 5.97
CA ALA A 33 3.86 -7.18 4.53
C ALA A 33 5.30 -6.83 4.14
N LEU A 34 6.09 -6.27 5.06
CA LEU A 34 7.44 -5.77 4.80
C LEU A 34 8.37 -6.81 4.14
N PRO A 35 8.47 -8.08 4.59
CA PRO A 35 9.34 -9.05 3.94
C PRO A 35 8.97 -9.29 2.47
N LEU A 36 7.68 -9.35 2.16
CA LEU A 36 7.20 -9.50 0.79
C LEU A 36 7.58 -8.28 -0.06
N ILE A 37 7.40 -7.08 0.48
CA ILE A 37 7.76 -5.83 -0.20
C ILE A 37 9.26 -5.75 -0.45
N VAL A 38 10.10 -6.11 0.52
CA VAL A 38 11.56 -6.15 0.36
C VAL A 38 11.98 -7.10 -0.76
N VAL A 39 11.42 -8.29 -0.82
CA VAL A 39 11.73 -9.27 -1.87
C VAL A 39 11.27 -8.76 -3.24
N LEU A 40 10.03 -8.29 -3.35
CA LEU A 40 9.49 -7.80 -4.64
C LEU A 40 10.26 -6.59 -5.15
N SER A 41 10.54 -5.59 -4.30
CA SER A 41 11.29 -4.40 -4.68
C SER A 41 12.71 -4.72 -5.11
N SER A 42 13.39 -5.63 -4.39
CA SER A 42 14.75 -6.05 -4.71
C SER A 42 14.82 -6.73 -6.10
N ILE A 43 13.92 -7.69 -6.34
CA ILE A 43 13.89 -8.43 -7.62
C ILE A 43 13.55 -7.49 -8.78
N LEU A 44 12.50 -6.70 -8.64
CA LEU A 44 12.04 -5.79 -9.69
C LEU A 44 13.10 -4.75 -10.04
N SER A 45 13.66 -4.08 -9.03
CA SER A 45 14.68 -3.06 -9.25
C SER A 45 15.95 -3.67 -9.84
N PHE A 46 16.40 -4.82 -9.32
CA PHE A 46 17.58 -5.51 -9.86
C PHE A 46 17.39 -5.87 -11.34
N LEU A 47 16.24 -6.45 -11.71
CA LEU A 47 15.95 -6.83 -13.10
C LEU A 47 15.88 -5.61 -14.02
N VAL A 48 15.10 -4.58 -13.64
CA VAL A 48 14.88 -3.40 -14.47
C VAL A 48 16.18 -2.63 -14.66
N ILE A 49 16.93 -2.37 -13.58
CA ILE A 49 18.19 -1.60 -13.68
C ILE A 49 19.29 -2.40 -14.39
N SER A 50 19.40 -3.70 -14.15
CA SER A 50 20.35 -4.54 -14.92
C SER A 50 20.08 -4.47 -16.42
N GLN A 51 18.82 -4.52 -16.82
CA GLN A 51 18.41 -4.39 -18.21
C GLN A 51 18.71 -2.98 -18.75
N ALA A 52 18.34 -1.96 -17.98
CA ALA A 52 18.56 -0.56 -18.34
C ALA A 52 20.05 -0.23 -18.54
N VAL A 53 20.92 -0.68 -17.64
CA VAL A 53 22.37 -0.43 -17.75
C VAL A 53 22.94 -1.09 -19.00
N ARG A 54 22.53 -2.31 -19.32
CA ARG A 54 23.00 -3.00 -20.53
C ARG A 54 22.53 -2.32 -21.82
N GLU A 55 21.24 -2.02 -21.93
CA GLU A 55 20.67 -1.49 -23.17
C GLU A 55 20.99 0.00 -23.37
N LEU A 56 20.77 0.83 -22.35
CA LEU A 56 21.08 2.25 -22.44
C LEU A 56 22.58 2.53 -22.45
N GLY A 57 23.39 1.67 -21.80
CA GLY A 57 24.85 1.75 -21.86
C GLY A 57 25.38 1.55 -23.27
N ARG A 58 24.83 0.59 -24.06
CA ARG A 58 25.18 0.37 -25.47
C ARG A 58 24.85 1.57 -26.36
N LEU A 59 23.80 2.32 -26.02
CA LEU A 59 23.35 3.49 -26.74
C LEU A 59 24.04 4.78 -26.29
N GLY A 60 24.93 4.72 -25.28
CA GLY A 60 25.57 5.91 -24.68
C GLY A 60 24.63 6.78 -23.84
N ALA A 61 23.39 6.32 -23.59
CA ALA A 61 22.33 7.07 -22.94
C ALA A 61 22.21 6.75 -21.43
N THR A 62 23.34 6.66 -20.73
CA THR A 62 23.41 6.24 -19.31
C THR A 62 22.65 7.17 -18.36
N GLU A 63 22.48 8.45 -18.70
CA GLU A 63 21.70 9.41 -17.88
C GLU A 63 20.22 9.04 -17.76
N LEU A 64 19.68 8.37 -18.79
CA LEU A 64 18.28 7.91 -18.77
C LEU A 64 18.00 6.82 -17.72
N ILE A 65 19.04 6.15 -17.21
CA ILE A 65 18.92 5.11 -16.17
C ILE A 65 18.35 5.72 -14.88
N GLY A 66 18.84 6.89 -14.48
CA GLY A 66 18.31 7.59 -13.30
C GLY A 66 16.85 7.98 -13.46
N ARG A 67 16.49 8.52 -14.64
CA ARG A 67 15.10 8.87 -14.95
C ARG A 67 14.19 7.65 -14.95
N LEU A 68 14.65 6.53 -15.49
CA LEU A 68 13.91 5.26 -15.48
C LEU A 68 13.74 4.73 -14.06
N MET A 69 14.77 4.82 -13.22
CA MET A 69 14.69 4.46 -11.80
C MET A 69 13.61 5.27 -11.09
N VAL A 70 13.62 6.59 -11.25
CA VAL A 70 12.68 7.47 -10.55
C VAL A 70 11.27 7.33 -11.12
N VAL A 71 11.08 7.45 -12.43
CA VAL A 71 9.75 7.47 -13.04
C VAL A 71 9.11 6.08 -13.05
N ALA A 72 9.83 5.06 -13.52
CA ALA A 72 9.23 3.73 -13.65
C ALA A 72 9.17 2.98 -12.31
N ILE A 73 10.22 3.04 -11.49
CA ILE A 73 10.27 2.25 -10.26
C ILE A 73 9.65 3.01 -9.10
N VAL A 74 10.16 4.19 -8.74
CA VAL A 74 9.70 4.92 -7.55
C VAL A 74 8.27 5.47 -7.73
N ARG A 75 8.00 6.10 -8.85
CA ARG A 75 6.72 6.81 -9.07
C ARG A 75 5.58 5.88 -9.52
N GLU A 76 5.88 4.85 -10.33
CA GLU A 76 4.84 3.97 -10.89
C GLU A 76 4.81 2.60 -10.21
N LEU A 77 5.88 1.81 -10.31
CA LEU A 77 5.90 0.42 -9.83
C LEU A 77 5.87 0.32 -8.30
N GLY A 78 6.54 1.20 -7.59
CA GLY A 78 6.61 1.18 -6.13
C GLY A 78 5.22 1.23 -5.49
N PRO A 79 4.44 2.30 -5.72
CA PRO A 79 3.09 2.38 -5.18
C PRO A 79 2.16 1.27 -5.68
N LEU A 80 2.24 0.93 -6.99
CA LEU A 80 1.39 -0.09 -7.60
C LEU A 80 1.61 -1.47 -6.98
N ILE A 81 2.87 -1.95 -6.97
CA ILE A 81 3.21 -3.30 -6.47
C ILE A 81 2.96 -3.39 -4.97
N THR A 82 3.29 -2.34 -4.23
CA THR A 82 3.01 -2.28 -2.79
C THR A 82 1.50 -2.39 -2.53
N ALA A 83 0.68 -1.64 -3.27
CA ALA A 83 -0.76 -1.68 -3.11
C ALA A 83 -1.36 -3.05 -3.45
N LEU A 84 -0.89 -3.69 -4.53
CA LEU A 84 -1.32 -5.03 -4.92
C LEU A 84 -0.95 -6.09 -3.87
N ALA A 85 0.28 -6.03 -3.33
CA ALA A 85 0.73 -6.95 -2.28
C ALA A 85 -0.08 -6.78 -0.99
N VAL A 86 -0.37 -5.54 -0.58
CA VAL A 86 -1.17 -5.25 0.62
C VAL A 86 -2.64 -5.61 0.39
N ALA A 87 -3.21 -5.35 -0.78
CA ALA A 87 -4.58 -5.73 -1.13
C ALA A 87 -4.77 -7.25 -1.10
N GLY A 88 -3.85 -7.99 -1.72
CA GLY A 88 -3.91 -9.46 -1.77
C GLY A 88 -3.76 -10.12 -0.40
N ARG A 89 -2.89 -9.58 0.46
CA ARG A 89 -2.60 -10.16 1.76
C ARG A 89 -3.48 -9.57 2.88
N SER A 90 -3.35 -8.28 3.13
CA SER A 90 -4.02 -7.63 4.26
C SER A 90 -5.47 -7.31 3.95
N GLY A 91 -5.80 -6.98 2.70
CA GLY A 91 -7.17 -6.75 2.26
C GLY A 91 -8.04 -8.00 2.42
N THR A 92 -7.57 -9.16 1.96
CA THR A 92 -8.28 -10.43 2.14
C THR A 92 -8.48 -10.79 3.61
N ALA A 93 -7.46 -10.57 4.45
CA ALA A 93 -7.54 -10.80 5.88
C ALA A 93 -8.57 -9.88 6.58
N ILE A 94 -8.61 -8.60 6.21
CA ILE A 94 -9.59 -7.63 6.72
C ILE A 94 -11.01 -8.06 6.34
N ALA A 95 -11.24 -8.47 5.08
CA ALA A 95 -12.55 -8.91 4.62
C ALA A 95 -13.00 -10.18 5.34
N ALA A 96 -12.10 -11.18 5.50
CA ALA A 96 -12.39 -12.43 6.20
C ALA A 96 -12.73 -12.17 7.68
N GLU A 97 -11.98 -11.34 8.38
CA GLU A 97 -12.20 -11.00 9.78
C GLU A 97 -13.55 -10.30 9.99
N LEU A 98 -13.86 -9.30 9.16
CA LEU A 98 -15.14 -8.59 9.24
C LEU A 98 -16.33 -9.48 8.88
N ALA A 99 -16.18 -10.33 7.86
CA ALA A 99 -17.19 -11.33 7.51
C ALA A 99 -17.43 -12.33 8.66
N THR A 100 -16.35 -12.78 9.30
CA THR A 100 -16.45 -13.68 10.48
C THR A 100 -17.17 -13.00 11.63
N ASN A 101 -16.82 -11.77 11.97
CA ASN A 101 -17.47 -11.01 13.06
C ASN A 101 -18.97 -10.82 12.79
N LYS A 102 -19.34 -10.61 11.52
CA LYS A 102 -20.74 -10.48 11.13
C LYS A 102 -21.49 -11.80 11.23
N VAL A 103 -20.91 -12.90 10.75
CA VAL A 103 -21.50 -14.26 10.84
C VAL A 103 -21.66 -14.70 12.29
N MET A 104 -20.71 -14.33 13.18
CA MET A 104 -20.80 -14.62 14.62
C MET A 104 -21.79 -13.72 15.37
N GLY A 105 -22.41 -12.73 14.72
CA GLY A 105 -23.40 -11.84 15.34
C GLY A 105 -22.78 -10.68 16.13
N GLU A 106 -21.46 -10.50 16.13
CA GLU A 106 -20.80 -9.39 16.86
C GLU A 106 -21.25 -8.02 16.35
N VAL A 107 -21.46 -7.89 15.04
CA VAL A 107 -21.94 -6.65 14.40
C VAL A 107 -23.34 -6.33 14.92
N ASN A 108 -24.25 -7.31 14.96
CA ASN A 108 -25.61 -7.14 15.45
C ASN A 108 -25.64 -6.83 16.97
N ALA A 109 -24.73 -7.45 17.74
CA ALA A 109 -24.58 -7.16 19.16
C ALA A 109 -24.13 -5.71 19.42
N LEU A 110 -23.20 -5.17 18.63
CA LEU A 110 -22.80 -3.77 18.71
C LEU A 110 -23.94 -2.81 18.38
N GLU A 111 -24.71 -3.08 17.31
CA GLU A 111 -25.90 -2.33 16.94
C GLU A 111 -26.95 -2.33 18.05
N GLY A 112 -27.20 -3.51 18.68
CA GLY A 112 -28.09 -3.64 19.82
C GLY A 112 -27.66 -2.87 21.06
N MET A 113 -26.36 -2.60 21.23
CA MET A 113 -25.81 -1.74 22.27
C MET A 113 -25.77 -0.25 21.88
N GLY A 114 -26.26 0.13 20.69
CA GLY A 114 -26.23 1.50 20.16
C GLY A 114 -24.85 1.96 19.69
N ILE A 115 -23.91 1.01 19.45
CA ILE A 115 -22.56 1.30 18.96
C ILE A 115 -22.56 1.11 17.45
N ASP A 116 -22.16 2.13 16.69
CA ASP A 116 -22.03 2.04 15.24
C ASP A 116 -20.85 1.13 14.86
N PRO A 117 -21.09 -0.02 14.19
CA PRO A 117 -20.04 -0.96 13.78
C PRO A 117 -19.02 -0.36 12.82
N LEU A 118 -19.42 0.61 12.00
CA LEU A 118 -18.51 1.29 11.07
C LEU A 118 -17.45 2.07 11.83
N HIS A 119 -17.83 2.80 12.88
CA HIS A 119 -16.89 3.54 13.71
C HIS A 119 -15.96 2.62 14.51
N TYR A 120 -16.48 1.49 14.98
CA TYR A 120 -15.71 0.54 15.80
C TYR A 120 -14.74 -0.31 14.99
N HIS A 121 -15.19 -0.86 13.87
CA HIS A 121 -14.41 -1.82 13.07
C HIS A 121 -13.67 -1.20 11.88
N VAL A 122 -14.30 -0.27 11.15
CA VAL A 122 -13.76 0.22 9.86
C VAL A 122 -12.79 1.38 10.05
N LEU A 123 -13.12 2.34 10.90
CA LEU A 123 -12.32 3.56 11.04
C LEU A 123 -10.86 3.32 11.49
N PRO A 124 -10.58 2.46 12.50
CA PRO A 124 -9.19 2.16 12.87
C PRO A 124 -8.42 1.43 11.77
N ARG A 125 -9.08 0.53 11.02
CA ARG A 125 -8.46 -0.20 9.91
C ARG A 125 -8.14 0.71 8.75
N PHE A 126 -9.04 1.62 8.43
CA PHE A 126 -8.82 2.64 7.40
C PHE A 126 -7.61 3.54 7.72
N GLY A 127 -7.54 4.07 8.94
CA GLY A 127 -6.38 4.86 9.38
C GLY A 127 -5.08 4.07 9.35
N ALA A 128 -5.12 2.79 9.77
CA ALA A 128 -3.96 1.91 9.72
C ALA A 128 -3.52 1.60 8.28
N ALA A 129 -4.47 1.39 7.37
CA ALA A 129 -4.15 1.16 5.95
C ALA A 129 -3.44 2.36 5.33
N LEU A 130 -3.91 3.59 5.58
CA LEU A 130 -3.26 4.82 5.11
C LEU A 130 -1.83 4.94 5.62
N CYS A 131 -1.61 4.81 6.93
CA CYS A 131 -0.28 4.90 7.53
C CYS A 131 0.66 3.78 7.03
N SER A 132 0.12 2.55 6.92
CA SER A 132 0.90 1.39 6.45
C SER A 132 1.31 1.55 4.99
N MET A 133 0.44 2.04 4.13
CA MET A 133 0.75 2.25 2.71
C MET A 133 1.87 3.26 2.52
N LEU A 134 1.83 4.40 3.24
CA LEU A 134 2.91 5.38 3.21
C LEU A 134 4.25 4.77 3.63
N GLY A 135 4.27 4.06 4.76
CA GLY A 135 5.50 3.43 5.26
C GLY A 135 6.05 2.34 4.34
N LEU A 136 5.18 1.50 3.77
CA LEU A 136 5.57 0.41 2.89
C LEU A 136 6.08 0.89 1.53
N ILE A 137 5.52 1.96 0.97
CA ILE A 137 6.00 2.56 -0.29
C ILE A 137 7.38 3.18 -0.07
N VAL A 138 7.59 3.90 1.03
CA VAL A 138 8.93 4.40 1.37
C VAL A 138 9.94 3.26 1.54
N ALA A 139 9.54 2.18 2.19
CA ALA A 139 10.39 0.98 2.33
C ALA A 139 10.69 0.34 0.97
N PHE A 140 9.68 0.23 0.10
CA PHE A 140 9.86 -0.26 -1.28
C PHE A 140 10.90 0.58 -2.03
N ASP A 141 10.75 1.92 -2.02
CA ASP A 141 11.61 2.84 -2.75
C ASP A 141 13.06 2.79 -2.25
N LEU A 142 13.26 2.76 -0.92
CA LEU A 142 14.59 2.64 -0.33
C LEU A 142 15.28 1.32 -0.74
N VAL A 143 14.57 0.20 -0.63
CA VAL A 143 15.11 -1.11 -1.03
C VAL A 143 15.34 -1.18 -2.53
N ALA A 144 14.44 -0.61 -3.33
CA ALA A 144 14.58 -0.56 -4.78
C ALA A 144 15.83 0.24 -5.22
N ILE A 145 16.09 1.39 -4.60
CA ILE A 145 17.31 2.18 -4.87
C ILE A 145 18.57 1.38 -4.52
N LEU A 146 18.59 0.71 -3.38
CA LEU A 146 19.71 -0.13 -2.97
C LEU A 146 19.92 -1.34 -3.90
N ALA A 147 18.87 -2.04 -4.26
CA ALA A 147 18.94 -3.16 -5.19
C ALA A 147 19.36 -2.72 -6.59
N GLY A 148 18.90 -1.54 -7.03
CA GLY A 148 19.33 -0.90 -8.27
C GLY A 148 20.83 -0.54 -8.27
N LEU A 149 21.36 -0.11 -7.14
CA LEU A 149 22.79 0.12 -6.96
C LEU A 149 23.61 -1.16 -7.16
N PHE A 150 23.16 -2.27 -6.54
CA PHE A 150 23.81 -3.58 -6.76
C PHE A 150 23.77 -4.01 -8.22
N ALA A 151 22.63 -3.80 -8.88
CA ALA A 151 22.46 -4.10 -10.29
C ALA A 151 23.39 -3.26 -11.19
N ALA A 152 23.50 -1.96 -10.91
CA ALA A 152 24.37 -1.04 -11.63
C ALA A 152 25.84 -1.42 -11.49
N ASN A 153 26.29 -1.69 -10.26
CA ASN A 153 27.67 -2.13 -9.99
C ASN A 153 28.01 -3.47 -10.69
N ALA A 154 27.09 -4.44 -10.65
CA ALA A 154 27.27 -5.72 -11.33
C ALA A 154 27.43 -5.59 -12.85
N ASN A 155 26.91 -4.51 -13.44
CA ASN A 155 27.03 -4.19 -14.86
C ASN A 155 28.12 -3.13 -15.17
N GLY A 156 29.05 -2.86 -14.24
CA GLY A 156 30.23 -2.03 -14.45
C GLY A 156 30.03 -0.52 -14.23
N MET A 157 28.87 -0.09 -13.71
CA MET A 157 28.64 1.31 -13.33
C MET A 157 29.14 1.58 -11.90
N THR A 158 29.87 2.66 -11.70
CA THR A 158 30.37 3.06 -10.37
C THR A 158 29.21 3.53 -9.49
N SER A 159 29.26 3.21 -8.18
CA SER A 159 28.26 3.61 -7.21
C SER A 159 28.03 5.13 -7.16
N ALA A 160 29.12 5.93 -7.23
CA ALA A 160 29.04 7.38 -7.25
C ALA A 160 28.19 7.86 -8.44
N ARG A 161 28.48 7.35 -9.65
CA ARG A 161 27.76 7.72 -10.86
C ARG A 161 26.28 7.33 -10.79
N TYR A 162 25.96 6.15 -10.23
CA TYR A 162 24.58 5.74 -10.05
C TYR A 162 23.79 6.72 -9.16
N PHE A 163 24.35 7.08 -8.00
CA PHE A 163 23.72 8.05 -7.10
C PHE A 163 23.57 9.43 -7.72
N ASP A 164 24.59 9.92 -8.41
CA ASP A 164 24.54 11.22 -9.10
C ASP A 164 23.40 11.27 -10.11
N ILE A 165 23.22 10.22 -10.93
CA ILE A 165 22.18 10.16 -11.94
C ILE A 165 20.79 10.03 -11.30
N VAL A 166 20.65 9.21 -10.25
CA VAL A 166 19.36 9.02 -9.55
C VAL A 166 18.95 10.31 -8.83
N LEU A 167 19.87 10.95 -8.08
CA LEU A 167 19.59 12.18 -7.36
C LEU A 167 19.29 13.36 -8.31
N ALA A 168 20.00 13.45 -9.42
CA ALA A 168 19.74 14.47 -10.45
C ALA A 168 18.36 14.29 -11.12
N SER A 169 17.84 13.05 -11.15
CA SER A 169 16.55 12.73 -11.76
C SER A 169 15.37 12.89 -10.79
N LEU A 170 15.62 12.95 -9.48
CA LEU A 170 14.59 13.04 -8.44
C LEU A 170 14.06 14.48 -8.35
N ALA A 171 12.76 14.65 -8.64
CA ALA A 171 12.09 15.94 -8.47
C ALA A 171 11.11 15.88 -7.29
N LEU A 172 10.89 17.02 -6.64
CA LEU A 172 9.91 17.14 -5.54
C LEU A 172 8.51 16.75 -5.99
N ARG A 173 8.18 16.93 -7.27
CA ARG A 173 6.94 16.51 -7.88
C ARG A 173 6.74 14.99 -7.80
N ASP A 174 7.80 14.21 -8.02
CA ASP A 174 7.70 12.74 -8.01
C ASP A 174 7.34 12.22 -6.63
N VAL A 175 7.96 12.81 -5.59
CA VAL A 175 7.61 12.50 -4.18
C VAL A 175 6.14 12.86 -3.90
N GLY A 176 5.68 14.01 -4.38
CA GLY A 176 4.28 14.44 -4.23
C GLY A 176 3.28 13.47 -4.87
N VAL A 177 3.58 13.02 -6.09
CA VAL A 177 2.74 12.04 -6.81
C VAL A 177 2.75 10.69 -6.10
N THR A 178 3.91 10.22 -5.64
CA THR A 178 4.03 8.96 -4.90
C THR A 178 3.23 8.99 -3.59
N VAL A 179 3.30 10.08 -2.83
CA VAL A 179 2.51 10.27 -1.59
C VAL A 179 1.01 10.31 -1.90
N LEU A 180 0.61 11.00 -2.95
CA LEU A 180 -0.80 11.06 -3.35
C LEU A 180 -1.33 9.67 -3.76
N LYS A 181 -0.57 8.90 -4.55
CA LYS A 181 -0.87 7.50 -4.88
C LYS A 181 -0.97 6.64 -3.63
N ALA A 182 -0.04 6.79 -2.68
CA ALA A 182 -0.05 6.05 -1.41
C ALA A 182 -1.34 6.28 -0.62
N LEU A 183 -1.80 7.53 -0.56
CA LEU A 183 -3.06 7.88 0.12
C LEU A 183 -4.27 7.29 -0.60
N VAL A 184 -4.36 7.43 -1.92
CA VAL A 184 -5.47 6.88 -2.71
C VAL A 184 -5.53 5.36 -2.61
N PHE A 185 -4.39 4.67 -2.74
CA PHE A 185 -4.33 3.22 -2.62
C PHE A 185 -4.60 2.75 -1.19
N GLY A 186 -4.17 3.51 -0.18
CA GLY A 186 -4.52 3.25 1.21
C GLY A 186 -6.04 3.34 1.48
N VAL A 187 -6.72 4.30 0.84
CA VAL A 187 -8.19 4.39 0.86
C VAL A 187 -8.82 3.14 0.23
N ILE A 188 -8.36 2.73 -0.95
CA ILE A 188 -8.89 1.55 -1.67
C ILE A 188 -8.73 0.28 -0.81
N VAL A 189 -7.52 0.04 -0.29
CA VAL A 189 -7.20 -1.15 0.51
C VAL A 189 -7.90 -1.15 1.88
N GLY A 190 -8.22 0.02 2.42
CA GLY A 190 -8.99 0.14 3.67
C GLY A 190 -10.50 -0.02 3.46
N MET A 191 -11.06 0.57 2.41
CA MET A 191 -12.51 0.64 2.21
C MET A 191 -13.10 -0.58 1.52
N ILE A 192 -12.53 -1.04 0.39
CA ILE A 192 -13.12 -2.14 -0.40
C ILE A 192 -13.19 -3.44 0.42
N PRO A 193 -12.13 -3.90 1.09
CA PRO A 193 -12.22 -5.09 1.92
C PRO A 193 -13.19 -4.95 3.10
N SER A 194 -13.25 -3.78 3.71
CA SER A 194 -14.19 -3.52 4.81
C SER A 194 -15.63 -3.59 4.34
N PHE A 195 -15.93 -3.04 3.16
CA PHE A 195 -17.25 -3.13 2.57
C PHE A 195 -17.63 -4.57 2.24
N GLN A 196 -16.75 -5.33 1.57
CA GLN A 196 -17.01 -6.72 1.19
C GLN A 196 -17.18 -7.63 2.41
N GLY A 197 -16.36 -7.44 3.46
CA GLY A 197 -16.48 -8.20 4.70
C GLY A 197 -17.81 -7.94 5.44
N LEU A 198 -18.31 -6.71 5.44
CA LEU A 198 -19.58 -6.36 6.04
C LEU A 198 -20.81 -6.65 5.15
N ALA A 199 -20.63 -6.94 3.86
CA ALA A 199 -21.71 -7.22 2.94
C ALA A 199 -22.28 -8.66 3.05
N VAL A 200 -21.58 -9.59 3.75
CA VAL A 200 -22.06 -10.97 3.96
C VAL A 200 -23.41 -11.01 4.67
N ARG A 201 -24.23 -12.02 4.35
CA ARG A 201 -25.60 -12.16 4.87
C ARG A 201 -25.71 -13.05 6.12
N GLY A 202 -24.57 -13.58 6.60
CA GLY A 202 -24.49 -14.36 7.84
C GLY A 202 -24.22 -15.86 7.65
N SER A 203 -23.95 -16.32 6.42
CA SER A 203 -23.51 -17.69 6.18
C SER A 203 -21.98 -17.83 6.26
N PRO A 204 -21.41 -18.82 6.98
CA PRO A 204 -19.98 -19.07 7.00
C PRO A 204 -19.37 -19.33 5.62
N THR A 205 -20.14 -19.85 4.68
CA THR A 205 -19.71 -20.10 3.29
C THR A 205 -19.46 -18.83 2.49
N GLU A 206 -19.96 -17.68 2.94
CA GLU A 206 -19.74 -16.39 2.30
C GLU A 206 -18.40 -15.77 2.67
N ILE A 207 -17.72 -16.22 3.74
CA ILE A 207 -16.43 -15.63 4.20
C ILE A 207 -15.35 -15.74 3.13
N PRO A 208 -15.07 -16.91 2.51
CA PRO A 208 -14.10 -17.01 1.43
C PRO A 208 -14.48 -16.18 0.19
N VAL A 209 -15.77 -16.09 -0.10
CA VAL A 209 -16.29 -15.31 -1.24
C VAL A 209 -16.03 -13.82 -1.02
N ALA A 210 -16.34 -13.29 0.17
CA ALA A 210 -16.07 -11.91 0.53
C ALA A 210 -14.57 -11.56 0.43
N SER A 211 -13.70 -12.46 0.89
CA SER A 211 -12.24 -12.30 0.79
C SER A 211 -11.76 -12.25 -0.66
N SER A 212 -12.27 -13.12 -1.51
CA SER A 212 -11.93 -13.14 -2.93
C SER A 212 -12.44 -11.88 -3.65
N GLN A 213 -13.67 -11.48 -3.40
CA GLN A 213 -14.25 -10.25 -3.96
C GLN A 213 -13.51 -8.99 -3.50
N ALA A 214 -13.05 -8.95 -2.25
CA ALA A 214 -12.23 -7.88 -1.72
C ALA A 214 -10.91 -7.77 -2.46
N ALA A 215 -10.23 -8.91 -2.71
CA ALA A 215 -8.98 -8.92 -3.47
C ALA A 215 -9.19 -8.42 -4.90
N VAL A 216 -10.12 -9.01 -5.64
CA VAL A 216 -10.39 -8.66 -7.04
C VAL A 216 -10.84 -7.21 -7.16
N GLY A 217 -11.77 -6.76 -6.32
CA GLY A 217 -12.26 -5.38 -6.33
C GLY A 217 -11.15 -4.37 -6.03
N SER A 218 -10.30 -4.66 -5.04
CA SER A 218 -9.16 -3.79 -4.71
C SER A 218 -8.14 -3.73 -5.84
N ILE A 219 -7.78 -4.88 -6.43
CA ILE A 219 -6.84 -4.97 -7.55
C ILE A 219 -7.35 -4.16 -8.75
N LEU A 220 -8.60 -4.34 -9.14
CA LEU A 220 -9.20 -3.58 -10.25
C LEU A 220 -9.20 -2.08 -9.97
N ALA A 221 -9.60 -1.66 -8.77
CA ALA A 221 -9.61 -0.24 -8.40
C ALA A 221 -8.19 0.37 -8.39
N ILE A 222 -7.18 -0.36 -7.90
CA ILE A 222 -5.78 0.07 -7.91
C ILE A 222 -5.28 0.27 -9.34
N PHE A 223 -5.53 -0.68 -10.26
CA PHE A 223 -5.13 -0.55 -11.65
C PHE A 223 -5.83 0.61 -12.36
N LEU A 224 -7.13 0.78 -12.16
CA LEU A 224 -7.88 1.90 -12.75
C LEU A 224 -7.36 3.25 -12.24
N CYS A 225 -7.15 3.39 -10.94
CA CYS A 225 -6.58 4.61 -10.37
C CYS A 225 -5.14 4.85 -10.82
N SER A 226 -4.30 3.80 -10.90
CA SER A 226 -2.92 3.94 -11.38
C SER A 226 -2.90 4.41 -12.84
N GLY A 227 -3.74 3.82 -13.71
CA GLY A 227 -3.87 4.26 -15.10
C GLY A 227 -4.33 5.72 -15.22
N LEU A 228 -5.28 6.16 -14.38
CA LEU A 228 -5.70 7.55 -14.32
C LEU A 228 -4.56 8.50 -13.92
N PHE A 229 -3.75 8.11 -12.93
CA PHE A 229 -2.59 8.90 -12.52
C PHE A 229 -1.56 9.04 -13.64
N VAL A 230 -1.32 7.99 -14.44
CA VAL A 230 -0.38 8.06 -15.59
C VAL A 230 -0.86 9.06 -16.63
N VAL A 231 -2.18 9.17 -16.85
CA VAL A 231 -2.75 10.12 -17.84
C VAL A 231 -2.74 11.55 -17.32
N LEU A 232 -2.89 11.75 -16.01
CA LEU A 232 -2.99 13.10 -15.40
C LEU A 232 -1.63 13.69 -14.98
N ALA A 233 -0.60 12.87 -14.84
CA ALA A 233 0.74 13.27 -14.34
C ALA A 233 1.75 13.46 -15.46
#